data_62d527150aa56b9b239cc849aaa85f4a
#
_entry.id   62d527150aa56b9b239cc849aaa85f4a
#
_cell.length_a   1.000
_cell.length_b   1.000
_cell.length_c   1.000
_cell.angle_alpha   90.00
_cell.angle_beta   90.00
_cell.angle_gamma   90.00
#
_symmetry.space_group_name_H-M   'P 1'
#
loop_
_entity.id
_entity.type
_entity.pdbx_description
1 polymer ?
#
loop_
_entity_poly.entity_id
_entity_poly.type
_entity_poly.pdbx_seq_one_letter_code
_entity_poly.pdbx_strand_id
1 'polypeptide(L)'
;MGLFEVYSLLDLEPVKAKGAYLWDKNGDKYLDFYGGHAVISIGHSHPVYVEKMTRQLNRIGFYSNAVRNPLQDELALLLGKVSGYPEYNLFLCNSGAEANENALKLASFITDRSKILAMRAAFHGRTSVAVAVTDNPAIQAPLNRCHEVTFIGLNDRK
;
A
#
# COMPACT_ATOMS: atom_id res chain seq x y z
N MET A 1 -20.67 -16.70 11.89
CA MET A 1 -19.30 -16.75 11.33
C MET A 1 -18.60 -15.48 11.77
N GLY A 2 -17.42 -15.57 12.39
CA GLY A 2 -16.63 -14.41 12.84
C GLY A 2 -15.53 -14.06 11.85
N LEU A 3 -14.88 -12.89 12.04
CA LEU A 3 -13.68 -12.53 11.30
C LEU A 3 -12.49 -13.36 11.81
N PHE A 4 -11.55 -13.66 10.93
CA PHE A 4 -10.29 -14.27 11.33
C PHE A 4 -9.42 -13.19 12.02
N GLU A 5 -9.00 -13.45 13.24
CA GLU A 5 -8.21 -12.52 14.04
C GLU A 5 -6.74 -12.54 13.60
N VAL A 6 -6.36 -11.51 12.83
CA VAL A 6 -4.98 -11.35 12.33
C VAL A 6 -4.21 -10.29 13.10
N TYR A 7 -4.91 -9.35 13.75
CA TYR A 7 -4.33 -8.20 14.45
C TYR A 7 -4.96 -8.01 15.82
N SER A 8 -4.16 -7.50 16.76
CA SER A 8 -4.72 -6.89 17.97
C SER A 8 -5.46 -5.63 17.60
N LEU A 9 -6.76 -5.57 17.89
CA LEU A 9 -7.59 -4.40 17.65
C LEU A 9 -7.50 -3.42 18.84
N LEU A 10 -7.55 -2.14 18.55
CA LEU A 10 -7.78 -1.10 19.55
C LEU A 10 -9.28 -1.13 19.93
N ASP A 11 -9.58 -0.88 21.20
CA ASP A 11 -10.98 -0.71 21.64
C ASP A 11 -11.51 0.67 21.25
N LEU A 12 -11.63 0.88 19.94
CA LEU A 12 -12.12 2.10 19.32
C LEU A 12 -12.94 1.74 18.09
N GLU A 13 -14.18 2.22 18.04
CA GLU A 13 -15.11 2.00 16.93
C GLU A 13 -15.45 3.34 16.25
N PRO A 14 -14.64 3.78 15.25
CA PRO A 14 -14.90 5.01 14.52
C PRO A 14 -16.15 4.89 13.65
N VAL A 15 -17.06 5.84 13.76
CA VAL A 15 -18.32 5.88 12.97
C VAL A 15 -18.41 7.10 12.05
N LYS A 16 -17.58 8.12 12.27
CA LYS A 16 -17.56 9.34 11.49
C LYS A 16 -16.16 9.93 11.47
N ALA A 17 -15.77 10.50 10.35
CA ALA A 17 -14.50 11.22 10.25
C ALA A 17 -14.61 12.41 9.27
N LYS A 18 -13.87 13.50 9.53
CA LYS A 18 -13.79 14.68 8.67
C LYS A 18 -12.48 15.43 8.90
N GLY A 19 -11.73 15.71 7.83
CA GLY A 19 -10.43 16.35 7.94
C GLY A 19 -9.46 15.51 8.78
N ALA A 20 -8.90 16.10 9.83
CA ALA A 20 -8.00 15.43 10.77
C ALA A 20 -8.70 14.88 12.01
N TYR A 21 -10.01 14.74 12.01
CA TYR A 21 -10.77 14.29 13.18
C TYR A 21 -11.63 13.07 12.86
N LEU A 22 -11.79 12.21 13.86
CA LEU A 22 -12.76 11.12 13.86
C LEU A 22 -13.64 11.16 15.12
N TRP A 23 -14.77 10.49 15.07
CA TRP A 23 -15.69 10.31 16.19
C TRP A 23 -16.01 8.82 16.31
N ASP A 24 -16.03 8.34 17.53
CA ASP A 24 -16.43 6.97 17.83
C ASP A 24 -17.96 6.83 17.98
N LYS A 25 -18.41 5.61 18.26
CA LYS A 25 -19.83 5.29 18.50
C LYS A 25 -20.44 5.99 19.71
N ASN A 26 -19.63 6.44 20.66
CA ASN A 26 -20.07 7.15 21.85
C ASN A 26 -20.20 8.66 21.59
N GLY A 27 -19.72 9.14 20.46
CA GLY A 27 -19.67 10.54 20.08
C GLY A 27 -18.37 11.25 20.51
N ASP A 28 -17.43 10.54 21.09
CA ASP A 28 -16.15 11.09 21.48
C ASP A 28 -15.30 11.47 20.26
N LYS A 29 -14.69 12.64 20.34
CA LYS A 29 -13.91 13.22 19.24
C LYS A 29 -12.42 13.03 19.45
N TYR A 30 -11.74 12.52 18.44
CA TYR A 30 -10.30 12.28 18.43
C TYR A 30 -9.60 13.07 17.32
N LEU A 31 -8.41 13.57 17.62
CA LEU A 31 -7.51 14.10 16.61
C LEU A 31 -6.69 12.93 16.03
N ASP A 32 -6.86 12.69 14.74
CA ASP A 32 -6.25 11.54 14.07
C ASP A 32 -4.88 11.89 13.50
N PHE A 33 -3.82 11.52 14.23
CA PHE A 33 -2.44 11.54 13.75
C PHE A 33 -2.01 10.24 13.07
N TYR A 34 -2.85 9.21 13.10
CA TYR A 34 -2.54 7.91 12.50
C TYR A 34 -2.92 7.85 11.00
N GLY A 35 -4.04 8.49 10.64
CA GLY A 35 -4.52 8.56 9.26
C GLY A 35 -4.72 7.19 8.60
N GLY A 36 -5.06 6.15 9.37
CA GLY A 36 -5.21 4.79 8.86
C GLY A 36 -3.95 4.27 8.18
N HIS A 37 -2.82 4.14 8.90
CA HIS A 37 -1.48 3.84 8.36
C HIS A 37 -0.99 4.89 7.35
N ALA A 38 -1.28 6.17 7.61
CA ALA A 38 -0.95 7.31 6.75
C ALA A 38 -1.58 7.27 5.33
N VAL A 39 -2.64 6.48 5.14
CA VAL A 39 -3.35 6.38 3.85
C VAL A 39 -4.24 7.61 3.60
N ILE A 40 -4.80 8.21 4.67
CA ILE A 40 -5.73 9.34 4.57
C ILE A 40 -4.95 10.67 4.47
N SER A 41 -4.16 10.81 3.41
CA SER A 41 -3.24 11.95 3.24
C SER A 41 -3.93 13.31 2.99
N ILE A 42 -5.13 13.30 2.41
CA ILE A 42 -5.92 14.53 2.09
C ILE A 42 -6.96 14.86 3.16
N GLY A 43 -6.98 14.10 4.26
CA GLY A 43 -8.00 14.19 5.31
C GLY A 43 -9.27 13.40 5.01
N HIS A 44 -9.93 12.98 6.08
CA HIS A 44 -11.16 12.19 6.00
C HIS A 44 -12.29 12.95 5.28
N SER A 45 -13.05 12.23 4.46
CA SER A 45 -14.25 12.75 3.78
C SER A 45 -14.00 14.06 3.02
N HIS A 46 -12.84 14.16 2.35
CA HIS A 46 -12.52 15.36 1.56
C HIS A 46 -13.57 15.59 0.47
N PRO A 47 -14.21 16.77 0.40
CA PRO A 47 -15.41 16.96 -0.41
C PRO A 47 -15.17 16.70 -1.92
N VAL A 48 -14.05 17.16 -2.47
CA VAL A 48 -13.71 16.95 -3.87
C VAL A 48 -13.47 15.47 -4.18
N TYR A 49 -12.84 14.74 -3.25
CA TYR A 49 -12.65 13.29 -3.39
C TYR A 49 -13.99 12.55 -3.40
N VAL A 50 -14.84 12.84 -2.41
CA VAL A 50 -16.18 12.23 -2.31
C VAL A 50 -17.01 12.51 -3.55
N GLU A 51 -17.05 13.77 -4.02
CA GLU A 51 -17.78 14.15 -5.22
C GLU A 51 -17.29 13.39 -6.46
N LYS A 52 -15.97 13.36 -6.69
CA LYS A 52 -15.38 12.68 -7.85
C LYS A 52 -15.65 11.19 -7.83
N MET A 53 -15.49 10.53 -6.65
CA MET A 53 -15.77 9.10 -6.49
C MET A 53 -17.24 8.79 -6.74
N THR A 54 -18.16 9.54 -6.13
CA THR A 54 -19.60 9.36 -6.33
C THR A 54 -19.99 9.54 -7.79
N ARG A 55 -19.47 10.57 -8.46
CA ARG A 55 -19.73 10.80 -9.88
C ARG A 55 -19.23 9.65 -10.75
N GLN A 56 -18.01 9.13 -10.47
CA GLN A 56 -17.44 8.03 -11.24
C GLN A 56 -18.20 6.72 -11.01
N LEU A 57 -18.57 6.41 -9.77
CA LEU A 57 -19.36 5.22 -9.43
C LEU A 57 -20.74 5.21 -10.08
N ASN A 58 -21.38 6.38 -10.21
CA ASN A 58 -22.66 6.52 -10.92
C ASN A 58 -22.53 6.32 -12.45
N ARG A 59 -21.32 6.38 -13.01
CA ARG A 59 -21.06 6.13 -14.44
C ARG A 59 -20.61 4.70 -14.68
N ILE A 60 -19.50 4.32 -14.04
CA ILE A 60 -18.90 3.00 -14.06
C ILE A 60 -17.88 2.88 -12.94
N GLY A 61 -18.10 1.95 -12.00
CA GLY A 61 -17.18 1.71 -10.90
C GLY A 61 -16.00 0.81 -11.29
N PHE A 62 -16.28 -0.23 -12.08
CA PHE A 62 -15.28 -1.17 -12.57
C PHE A 62 -15.75 -1.82 -13.87
N TYR A 63 -14.80 -2.22 -14.71
CA TYR A 63 -15.07 -3.13 -15.82
C TYR A 63 -13.96 -4.19 -15.91
N SER A 64 -12.96 -4.02 -16.76
CA SER A 64 -11.89 -5.01 -16.97
C SER A 64 -10.59 -4.34 -17.36
N ASN A 65 -9.48 -4.93 -16.95
CA ASN A 65 -8.13 -4.51 -17.38
C ASN A 65 -7.86 -4.84 -18.87
N ALA A 66 -8.75 -5.57 -19.53
CA ALA A 66 -8.65 -5.86 -20.96
C ALA A 66 -9.12 -4.71 -21.86
N VAL A 67 -9.63 -3.61 -21.29
CA VAL A 67 -10.09 -2.44 -22.03
C VAL A 67 -9.35 -1.18 -21.58
N ARG A 68 -9.31 -0.19 -22.47
CA ARG A 68 -8.67 1.10 -22.14
C ARG A 68 -9.47 1.85 -21.09
N ASN A 69 -8.75 2.44 -20.14
CA ASN A 69 -9.30 3.33 -19.13
C ASN A 69 -8.59 4.69 -19.19
N PRO A 70 -9.22 5.72 -19.78
CA PRO A 70 -8.59 7.04 -19.91
C PRO A 70 -8.13 7.67 -18.59
N LEU A 71 -8.78 7.33 -17.45
CA LEU A 71 -8.36 7.84 -16.14
C LEU A 71 -7.00 7.27 -15.69
N GLN A 72 -6.64 6.07 -16.14
CA GLN A 72 -5.31 5.50 -15.87
C GLN A 72 -4.24 6.23 -16.68
N ASP A 73 -4.53 6.56 -17.95
CA ASP A 73 -3.61 7.31 -18.79
C ASP A 73 -3.40 8.74 -18.22
N GLU A 74 -4.49 9.40 -17.81
CA GLU A 74 -4.43 10.73 -17.17
C GLU A 74 -3.61 10.68 -15.87
N LEU A 75 -3.82 9.66 -15.04
CA LEU A 75 -3.06 9.45 -13.80
C LEU A 75 -1.58 9.26 -14.08
N ALA A 76 -1.22 8.44 -15.07
CA ALA A 76 0.17 8.20 -15.44
C ALA A 76 0.88 9.49 -15.86
N LEU A 77 0.24 10.28 -16.72
CA LEU A 77 0.77 11.59 -17.16
C LEU A 77 0.93 12.56 -15.99
N LEU A 78 -0.07 12.64 -15.10
CA LEU A 78 -0.03 13.53 -13.95
C LEU A 78 1.06 13.13 -12.96
N LEU A 79 1.17 11.85 -12.64
CA LEU A 79 2.20 11.32 -11.74
C LEU A 79 3.60 11.53 -12.31
N GLY A 80 3.82 11.27 -13.61
CA GLY A 80 5.09 11.52 -14.26
C GLY A 80 5.50 13.00 -14.14
N LYS A 81 4.55 13.92 -14.39
CA LYS A 81 4.79 15.37 -14.27
C LYS A 81 5.11 15.79 -12.82
N VAL A 82 4.35 15.32 -11.84
CA VAL A 82 4.50 15.73 -10.43
C VAL A 82 5.74 15.13 -9.79
N SER A 83 6.08 13.88 -10.13
CA SER A 83 7.27 13.21 -9.62
C SER A 83 8.58 13.69 -10.26
N GLY A 84 8.52 14.32 -11.43
CA GLY A 84 9.70 14.69 -12.22
C GLY A 84 10.25 13.53 -13.06
N TYR A 85 9.51 12.44 -13.20
CA TYR A 85 9.89 11.26 -14.00
C TYR A 85 8.87 10.95 -15.10
N PRO A 86 8.67 11.88 -16.07
CA PRO A 86 7.65 11.70 -17.12
C PRO A 86 7.97 10.56 -18.10
N GLU A 87 9.21 10.06 -18.11
CA GLU A 87 9.68 8.95 -18.95
C GLU A 87 9.41 7.57 -18.36
N TYR A 88 8.99 7.48 -17.09
CA TYR A 88 8.67 6.20 -16.46
C TYR A 88 7.24 5.75 -16.77
N ASN A 89 7.07 4.44 -16.88
CA ASN A 89 5.77 3.82 -17.02
C ASN A 89 5.14 3.53 -15.65
N LEU A 90 3.85 3.78 -15.52
CA LEU A 90 3.09 3.49 -14.31
C LEU A 90 2.55 2.06 -14.34
N PHE A 91 2.85 1.30 -13.30
CA PHE A 91 2.22 0.03 -13.01
C PHE A 91 1.25 0.19 -11.84
N LEU A 92 -0.04 -0.13 -12.05
CA LEU A 92 -1.08 -0.06 -11.02
C LEU A 92 -1.31 -1.43 -10.39
N CYS A 93 -1.39 -1.46 -9.07
CA CYS A 93 -1.67 -2.64 -8.26
C CYS A 93 -2.53 -2.26 -7.06
N ASN A 94 -2.95 -3.25 -6.24
CA ASN A 94 -3.93 -3.02 -5.18
C ASN A 94 -3.29 -2.73 -3.82
N SER A 95 -2.00 -2.98 -3.66
CA SER A 95 -1.32 -2.83 -2.36
C SER A 95 0.17 -2.55 -2.50
N GLY A 96 0.77 -2.00 -1.44
CA GLY A 96 2.23 -1.86 -1.36
C GLY A 96 2.97 -3.20 -1.41
N ALA A 97 2.37 -4.27 -0.88
CA ALA A 97 2.93 -5.62 -0.99
C ALA A 97 3.03 -6.07 -2.45
N GLU A 98 1.97 -5.88 -3.25
CA GLU A 98 1.98 -6.18 -4.68
C GLU A 98 2.97 -5.31 -5.46
N ALA A 99 3.10 -4.03 -5.09
CA ALA A 99 4.10 -3.15 -5.68
C ALA A 99 5.52 -3.68 -5.44
N ASN A 100 5.85 -4.06 -4.20
CA ASN A 100 7.15 -4.64 -3.86
C ASN A 100 7.39 -5.98 -4.58
N GLU A 101 6.40 -6.87 -4.62
CA GLU A 101 6.49 -8.14 -5.35
C GLU A 101 6.85 -7.91 -6.83
N ASN A 102 6.13 -7.01 -7.49
CA ASN A 102 6.34 -6.76 -8.91
C ASN A 102 7.66 -6.01 -9.18
N ALA A 103 8.08 -5.10 -8.30
CA ALA A 103 9.36 -4.43 -8.42
C ALA A 103 10.54 -5.42 -8.29
N LEU A 104 10.51 -6.30 -7.29
CA LEU A 104 11.52 -7.33 -7.08
C LEU A 104 11.55 -8.34 -8.24
N LYS A 105 10.37 -8.77 -8.70
CA LYS A 105 10.23 -9.66 -9.85
C LYS A 105 10.80 -9.03 -11.12
N LEU A 106 10.48 -7.76 -11.40
CA LEU A 106 10.99 -7.03 -12.54
C LEU A 106 12.52 -6.89 -12.48
N ALA A 107 13.05 -6.52 -11.31
CA ALA A 107 14.50 -6.43 -11.10
C ALA A 107 15.20 -7.78 -11.35
N SER A 108 14.60 -8.88 -10.89
CA SER A 108 15.12 -10.22 -11.11
C SER A 108 15.13 -10.60 -12.62
N PHE A 109 14.08 -10.28 -13.36
CA PHE A 109 14.04 -10.50 -14.81
C PHE A 109 15.13 -9.73 -15.55
N ILE A 110 15.40 -8.48 -15.16
CA ILE A 110 16.39 -7.63 -15.85
C ILE A 110 17.83 -8.06 -15.51
N THR A 111 18.06 -8.50 -14.26
CA THR A 111 19.42 -8.73 -13.75
C THR A 111 19.82 -10.19 -13.69
N ASP A 112 18.89 -11.11 -13.87
CA ASP A 112 19.04 -12.57 -13.66
C ASP A 112 19.55 -12.90 -12.23
N ARG A 113 19.20 -12.08 -11.23
CA ARG A 113 19.60 -12.25 -9.83
C ARG A 113 18.40 -12.58 -8.97
N SER A 114 18.61 -13.48 -8.00
CA SER A 114 17.59 -13.90 -7.02
C SER A 114 17.88 -13.41 -5.60
N LYS A 115 19.12 -13.02 -5.30
CA LYS A 115 19.52 -12.55 -3.99
C LYS A 115 19.01 -11.13 -3.72
N ILE A 116 18.39 -10.93 -2.56
CA ILE A 116 17.78 -9.67 -2.16
C ILE A 116 18.48 -9.10 -0.92
N LEU A 117 18.75 -7.81 -0.93
CA LEU A 117 19.16 -7.06 0.25
C LEU A 117 17.94 -6.32 0.82
N ALA A 118 17.69 -6.48 2.12
CA ALA A 118 16.61 -5.82 2.82
C ALA A 118 17.11 -5.13 4.09
N MET A 119 16.41 -4.08 4.51
CA MET A 119 16.79 -3.35 5.73
C MET A 119 16.27 -4.07 6.98
N ARG A 120 17.08 -4.11 8.05
CA ARG A 120 16.62 -4.54 9.37
C ARG A 120 15.49 -3.67 9.88
N ALA A 121 14.57 -4.26 10.65
CA ALA A 121 13.39 -3.62 11.21
C ALA A 121 12.43 -3.00 10.16
N ALA A 122 12.55 -3.35 8.87
CA ALA A 122 11.67 -2.87 7.82
C ALA A 122 10.50 -3.82 7.58
N PHE A 123 9.37 -3.26 7.16
CA PHE A 123 8.17 -3.98 6.74
C PHE A 123 7.87 -3.69 5.27
N HIS A 124 7.71 -4.73 4.46
CA HIS A 124 7.47 -4.62 3.02
C HIS A 124 6.18 -5.27 2.54
N GLY A 125 5.50 -6.01 3.41
CA GLY A 125 4.24 -6.67 3.09
C GLY A 125 4.15 -8.08 3.63
N ARG A 126 3.09 -8.80 3.27
CA ARG A 126 2.78 -10.15 3.76
C ARG A 126 2.52 -11.17 2.64
N THR A 127 2.75 -10.79 1.41
CA THR A 127 2.77 -11.70 0.26
C THR A 127 4.12 -12.42 0.17
N SER A 128 4.33 -13.30 -0.79
CA SER A 128 5.44 -14.25 -0.81
C SER A 128 6.83 -13.63 -0.62
N VAL A 129 7.31 -12.83 -1.59
CA VAL A 129 8.63 -12.20 -1.50
C VAL A 129 8.59 -11.00 -0.55
N ALA A 130 7.49 -10.23 -0.52
CA ALA A 130 7.36 -9.07 0.36
C ALA A 130 7.45 -9.44 1.85
N VAL A 131 6.90 -10.61 2.27
CA VAL A 131 7.08 -11.08 3.64
C VAL A 131 8.47 -11.65 3.89
N ALA A 132 9.09 -12.27 2.88
CA ALA A 132 10.46 -12.76 3.00
C ALA A 132 11.48 -11.63 3.26
N VAL A 133 11.26 -10.44 2.66
CA VAL A 133 12.09 -9.25 2.88
C VAL A 133 11.63 -8.38 4.06
N THR A 134 10.57 -8.77 4.76
CA THR A 134 10.13 -8.13 6.01
C THR A 134 10.89 -8.74 7.18
N ASP A 135 11.58 -7.92 7.98
CA ASP A 135 12.38 -8.37 9.13
C ASP A 135 11.49 -8.70 10.34
N ASN A 136 10.63 -9.72 10.17
CA ASN A 136 9.77 -10.25 11.22
C ASN A 136 9.50 -11.74 11.01
N PRO A 137 10.31 -12.63 11.63
CA PRO A 137 10.16 -14.07 11.48
C PRO A 137 8.79 -14.62 11.93
N ALA A 138 8.08 -13.91 12.81
CA ALA A 138 6.79 -14.38 13.34
C ALA A 138 5.68 -14.42 12.29
N ILE A 139 5.81 -13.64 11.20
CA ILE A 139 4.81 -13.59 10.11
C ILE A 139 5.26 -14.35 8.85
N GLN A 140 6.45 -14.97 8.88
CA GLN A 140 6.99 -15.75 7.75
C GLN A 140 6.59 -17.21 7.86
N ALA A 141 5.71 -17.67 6.99
CA ALA A 141 5.39 -19.09 6.87
C ALA A 141 6.59 -19.87 6.24
N PRO A 142 6.69 -21.21 6.45
CA PRO A 142 7.75 -22.02 5.86
C PRO A 142 7.91 -21.83 4.33
N LEU A 143 6.80 -21.69 3.61
CA LEU A 143 6.80 -21.48 2.16
C LEU A 143 7.43 -20.13 1.73
N ASN A 144 7.54 -19.15 2.62
CA ASN A 144 8.14 -17.86 2.33
C ASN A 144 9.68 -17.85 2.50
N ARG A 145 10.25 -18.90 3.08
CA ARG A 145 11.68 -19.00 3.42
C ARG A 145 12.57 -19.50 2.28
N CYS A 146 11.98 -19.69 1.09
CA CYS A 146 12.73 -20.15 -0.08
C CYS A 146 13.54 -19.05 -0.76
N HIS A 147 13.37 -17.78 -0.36
CA HIS A 147 14.06 -16.64 -0.96
C HIS A 147 15.37 -16.35 -0.23
N GLU A 148 16.45 -16.12 -0.98
CA GLU A 148 17.75 -15.73 -0.42
C GLU A 148 17.74 -14.23 -0.08
N VAL A 149 17.58 -13.92 1.21
CA VAL A 149 17.51 -12.53 1.72
C VAL A 149 18.65 -12.29 2.70
N THR A 150 19.36 -11.17 2.53
CA THR A 150 20.34 -10.68 3.49
C THR A 150 19.84 -9.36 4.10
N PHE A 151 19.69 -9.33 5.43
CA PHE A 151 19.28 -8.13 6.16
C PHE A 151 20.50 -7.30 6.57
N ILE A 152 20.48 -6.02 6.22
CA ILE A 152 21.54 -5.04 6.52
C ILE A 152 21.00 -3.96 7.47
N GLY A 153 21.88 -3.43 8.33
CA GLY A 153 21.57 -2.31 9.21
C GLY A 153 21.54 -0.99 8.47
N LEU A 154 20.71 -0.05 8.92
CA LEU A 154 20.73 1.31 8.41
C LEU A 154 22.07 1.97 8.76
N ASN A 155 22.73 2.57 7.76
CA ASN A 155 24.06 3.19 7.90
C ASN A 155 25.20 2.23 8.33
N ASP A 156 24.99 0.92 8.26
CA ASP A 156 26.04 -0.08 8.47
C ASP A 156 26.99 -0.08 7.26
N ARG A 157 28.27 0.23 7.50
CA ARG A 157 29.32 0.28 6.46
C ARG A 157 30.31 -0.88 6.54
N LYS A 158 30.01 -1.89 7.37
CA LYS A 158 30.90 -3.04 7.56
C LYS A 158 30.58 -4.16 6.59
#